data_b9e0a19064dff3d59ed9af9be0608fa6
#
_entry.id   b9e0a19064dff3d59ed9af9be0608fa6
#
_cell.length_a   1.000
_cell.length_b   1.000
_cell.length_c   1.000
_cell.angle_alpha   90.00
_cell.angle_beta   90.00
_cell.angle_gamma   90.00
#
_symmetry.space_group_name_H-M   'P 1'
#
loop_
_entity.id
_entity.type
_entity.pdbx_description
1 polymer ?
#
loop_
_entity_poly.entity_id
_entity_poly.type
_entity_poly.pdbx_seq_one_letter_code
_entity_poly.pdbx_strand_id
1 'polypeptide(L)'
;MIMFKYTMIAGIGGFLGTCFRFLSEKLGAAVCHLPFPLGTFIANMVGCIIIGMLYGYLNKTGKLSKTANVLWITGFCGGLTTFSSFSDEMVTLLQNGDGGMFAFYMVTSLVFGIAMVALGAACIRKPAATTQNA
;
A
#
# COMPACT_ATOMS: atom_id res chain seq x y z
N MET A 1 3.65 3.76 29.67
CA MET A 1 3.26 5.07 29.13
C MET A 1 3.70 5.28 27.69
N ILE A 2 4.94 4.96 27.31
CA ILE A 2 5.45 5.11 25.93
C ILE A 2 4.72 4.21 24.92
N MET A 3 4.47 2.94 25.25
CA MET A 3 3.75 2.01 24.37
C MET A 3 2.33 2.49 24.07
N PHE A 4 1.60 2.95 25.09
CA PHE A 4 0.25 3.49 24.93
C PHE A 4 0.20 4.67 23.96
N LYS A 5 1.16 5.60 24.05
CA LYS A 5 1.29 6.72 23.10
C LYS A 5 1.42 6.24 21.65
N TYR A 6 2.29 5.27 21.37
CA TYR A 6 2.48 4.75 20.01
C TYR A 6 1.29 3.95 19.50
N THR A 7 0.59 3.22 20.37
CA THR A 7 -0.66 2.55 20.02
C THR A 7 -1.73 3.54 19.61
N MET A 8 -1.89 4.65 20.34
CA MET A 8 -2.84 5.71 19.96
C MET A 8 -2.49 6.36 18.63
N ILE A 9 -1.20 6.64 18.39
CA ILE A 9 -0.73 7.22 17.12
C ILE A 9 -0.98 6.26 15.96
N ALA A 10 -0.69 4.96 16.13
CA ALA A 10 -0.98 3.94 15.13
C ALA A 10 -2.49 3.82 14.87
N GLY A 11 -3.30 3.90 15.93
CA GLY A 11 -4.77 3.86 15.84
C GLY A 11 -5.34 5.02 15.01
N ILE A 12 -4.85 6.24 15.23
CA ILE A 12 -5.26 7.43 14.45
C ILE A 12 -4.88 7.24 12.97
N GLY A 13 -3.63 6.85 12.69
CA GLY A 13 -3.19 6.56 11.32
C GLY A 13 -4.02 5.44 10.67
N GLY A 14 -4.24 4.34 11.40
CA GLY A 14 -5.02 3.20 10.92
C GLY A 14 -6.48 3.55 10.65
N PHE A 15 -7.11 4.35 11.50
CA PHE A 15 -8.46 4.87 11.26
C PHE A 15 -8.53 5.64 9.95
N LEU A 16 -7.64 6.60 9.74
CA LEU A 16 -7.60 7.39 8.49
C LEU A 16 -7.35 6.49 7.27
N GLY A 17 -6.36 5.60 7.35
CA GLY A 17 -6.06 4.66 6.26
C GLY A 17 -7.25 3.78 5.90
N THR A 18 -7.95 3.25 6.90
CA THR A 18 -9.16 2.42 6.70
C THR A 18 -10.31 3.23 6.08
N CYS A 19 -10.50 4.50 6.49
CA CYS A 19 -11.50 5.37 5.87
C CYS A 19 -11.20 5.58 4.37
N PHE A 20 -9.95 5.85 4.01
CA PHE A 20 -9.54 6.00 2.60
C PHE A 20 -9.71 4.70 1.82
N ARG A 21 -9.38 3.56 2.41
CA ARG A 21 -9.60 2.25 1.80
C ARG A 21 -11.08 2.00 1.53
N PHE A 22 -11.94 2.19 2.53
CA PHE A 22 -13.39 2.02 2.37
C PHE A 22 -13.95 2.92 1.26
N LEU A 23 -13.50 4.18 1.20
CA LEU A 23 -13.89 5.10 0.13
C LEU A 23 -13.43 4.60 -1.24
N SER A 24 -12.19 4.11 -1.35
CA SER A 24 -11.63 3.54 -2.58
C SER A 24 -12.44 2.31 -3.04
N GLU A 25 -12.82 1.41 -2.13
CA GLU A 25 -13.65 0.24 -2.42
C GLU A 25 -15.03 0.66 -2.93
N LYS A 26 -15.68 1.63 -2.29
CA LYS A 26 -17.00 2.15 -2.73
C LYS A 26 -16.93 2.85 -4.08
N LEU A 27 -15.94 3.69 -4.31
CA LEU A 27 -15.75 4.38 -5.59
C LEU A 27 -15.37 3.38 -6.69
N GLY A 28 -14.49 2.43 -6.41
CA GLY A 28 -14.12 1.37 -7.35
C GLY A 28 -15.31 0.55 -7.81
N ALA A 29 -16.19 0.15 -6.88
CA ALA A 29 -17.41 -0.58 -7.20
C ALA A 29 -18.42 0.26 -8.01
N ALA A 30 -18.45 1.58 -7.81
CA ALA A 30 -19.34 2.46 -8.56
C ALA A 30 -18.85 2.75 -10.00
N VAL A 31 -17.55 2.71 -10.23
CA VAL A 31 -16.93 3.06 -11.54
C VAL A 31 -16.63 1.82 -12.38
N CYS A 32 -16.22 0.72 -11.74
CA CYS A 32 -15.84 -0.51 -12.44
C CYS A 32 -16.98 -1.52 -12.41
N HIS A 33 -17.55 -1.81 -13.58
CA HIS A 33 -18.59 -2.82 -13.75
C HIS A 33 -18.02 -4.21 -14.11
N LEU A 34 -16.71 -4.34 -14.21
CA LEU A 34 -16.03 -5.62 -14.41
C LEU A 34 -15.90 -6.34 -13.05
N PRO A 35 -15.77 -7.67 -13.04
CA PRO A 35 -15.54 -8.42 -11.81
C PRO A 35 -14.16 -8.20 -11.18
N PHE A 36 -13.44 -7.15 -11.60
CA PHE A 36 -12.14 -6.76 -11.08
C PHE A 36 -12.28 -5.86 -9.84
N PRO A 37 -11.71 -6.21 -8.68
CA PRO A 37 -11.81 -5.44 -7.45
C PRO A 37 -10.95 -4.17 -7.48
N LEU A 38 -11.35 -3.20 -8.31
CA LEU A 38 -10.56 -1.99 -8.59
C LEU A 38 -10.27 -1.17 -7.33
N GLY A 39 -11.21 -1.07 -6.40
CA GLY A 39 -11.07 -0.27 -5.19
C GLY A 39 -9.97 -0.78 -4.27
N THR A 40 -9.96 -2.09 -3.99
CA THR A 40 -8.92 -2.75 -3.20
C THR A 40 -7.56 -2.69 -3.91
N PHE A 41 -7.56 -2.91 -5.23
CA PHE A 41 -6.34 -2.80 -6.04
C PHE A 41 -5.71 -1.41 -5.91
N ILE A 42 -6.47 -0.32 -6.11
CA ILE A 42 -5.97 1.05 -6.01
C ILE A 42 -5.49 1.35 -4.58
N ALA A 43 -6.26 0.98 -3.55
CA ALA A 43 -5.87 1.21 -2.16
C ALA A 43 -4.52 0.55 -1.83
N ASN A 44 -4.32 -0.70 -2.27
CA ASN A 44 -3.07 -1.42 -2.10
C ASN A 44 -1.91 -0.78 -2.88
N MET A 45 -2.14 -0.35 -4.14
CA MET A 45 -1.10 0.31 -4.96
C MET A 45 -0.67 1.66 -4.35
N VAL A 46 -1.63 2.48 -3.92
CA VAL A 46 -1.33 3.76 -3.24
C VAL A 46 -0.56 3.53 -1.94
N GLY A 47 -0.97 2.55 -1.14
CA GLY A 47 -0.23 2.18 0.07
C GLY A 47 1.20 1.71 -0.22
N CYS A 48 1.38 0.89 -1.26
CA CYS A 48 2.69 0.40 -1.68
C CYS A 48 3.64 1.54 -2.11
N ILE A 49 3.16 2.51 -2.89
CA ILE A 49 4.00 3.64 -3.30
C ILE A 49 4.37 4.54 -2.11
N ILE A 50 3.43 4.79 -1.19
CA ILE A 50 3.69 5.57 0.03
C ILE A 50 4.74 4.87 0.91
N ILE A 51 4.60 3.56 1.13
CA ILE A 51 5.60 2.76 1.87
C ILE A 51 6.96 2.85 1.19
N GLY A 52 7.01 2.70 -0.14
CA GLY A 52 8.24 2.82 -0.90
C GLY A 52 8.92 4.18 -0.71
N MET A 53 8.16 5.27 -0.80
CA MET A 53 8.69 6.63 -0.57
C MET A 53 9.22 6.82 0.86
N LEU A 54 8.51 6.32 1.87
CA LEU A 54 8.94 6.44 3.27
C LEU A 54 10.21 5.64 3.54
N TYR A 55 10.35 4.44 2.99
CA TYR A 55 11.59 3.66 3.08
C TYR A 55 12.73 4.31 2.29
N GLY A 56 12.45 4.86 1.10
CA GLY A 56 13.43 5.62 0.33
C GLY A 56 13.95 6.84 1.09
N TYR A 57 13.05 7.57 1.76
CA TYR A 57 13.41 8.70 2.62
C TYR A 57 14.26 8.27 3.82
N LEU A 58 13.86 7.18 4.49
CA LEU A 58 14.62 6.63 5.62
C LEU A 58 16.04 6.22 5.21
N ASN A 59 16.18 5.52 4.08
CA ASN A 59 17.48 5.12 3.55
C ASN A 59 18.37 6.31 3.15
N LYS A 60 17.75 7.41 2.67
CA LYS A 60 18.48 8.63 2.27
C LYS A 60 18.96 9.46 3.45
N THR A 61 18.13 9.59 4.48
CA THR A 61 18.38 10.51 5.61
C THR A 61 18.88 9.82 6.86
N GLY A 62 18.68 8.50 6.96
CA GLY A 62 18.93 7.71 8.19
C GLY A 62 17.99 8.09 9.34
N LYS A 63 17.05 9.02 9.11
CA LYS A 63 16.25 9.64 10.19
C LYS A 63 14.78 9.72 9.76
N LEU A 64 13.98 8.77 10.26
CA LEU A 64 12.55 8.94 10.34
C LEU A 64 12.18 8.94 11.82
N SER A 65 11.47 9.96 12.28
CA SER A 65 11.07 9.98 13.70
C SER A 65 10.20 8.75 14.00
N LYS A 66 10.36 8.19 15.19
CA LYS A 66 9.59 7.01 15.60
C LYS A 66 8.08 7.26 15.51
N THR A 67 7.66 8.48 15.84
CA THR A 67 6.27 8.93 15.74
C THR A 67 5.78 8.92 14.28
N ALA A 68 6.57 9.47 13.35
CA ALA A 68 6.21 9.48 11.92
C ALA A 68 6.16 8.06 11.33
N ASN A 69 7.11 7.21 11.70
CA ASN A 69 7.11 5.80 11.29
C ASN A 69 5.82 5.09 11.73
N VAL A 70 5.47 5.21 13.02
CA VAL A 70 4.27 4.57 13.58
C VAL A 70 2.99 5.14 12.97
N LEU A 71 2.90 6.46 12.79
CA LEU A 71 1.73 7.11 12.20
C LEU A 71 1.51 6.69 10.74
N TRP A 72 2.55 6.82 9.91
CA TRP A 72 2.42 6.67 8.47
C TRP A 72 2.57 5.23 7.99
N ILE A 73 3.58 4.49 8.47
CA ILE A 73 3.81 3.12 8.00
C ILE A 73 2.88 2.15 8.72
N THR A 74 2.97 2.08 10.06
CA THR A 74 2.20 1.10 10.82
C THR A 74 0.70 1.45 10.85
N GLY A 75 0.37 2.73 11.04
CA GLY A 75 -1.01 3.21 11.11
C GLY A 75 -1.61 3.36 9.70
N PHE A 76 -1.29 4.46 9.04
CA PHE A 76 -1.98 4.86 7.80
C PHE A 76 -1.86 3.81 6.69
N CYS A 77 -0.64 3.41 6.31
CA CYS A 77 -0.47 2.41 5.26
C CYS A 77 -1.01 1.05 5.69
N GLY A 78 -0.84 0.65 6.97
CA GLY A 78 -1.41 -0.59 7.49
C GLY A 78 -2.93 -0.63 7.48
N GLY A 79 -3.60 0.52 7.68
CA GLY A 79 -5.07 0.64 7.56
C GLY A 79 -5.55 0.77 6.10
N LEU A 80 -4.76 1.41 5.25
CA LEU A 80 -5.09 1.61 3.83
C LEU A 80 -4.95 0.32 3.02
N THR A 81 -3.84 -0.42 3.18
CA THR A 81 -3.61 -1.69 2.47
C THR A 81 -4.32 -2.84 3.18
N THR A 82 -4.74 -3.85 2.41
CA THR A 82 -5.43 -5.01 2.96
C THR A 82 -5.12 -6.28 2.19
N PHE A 83 -4.70 -7.30 2.92
CA PHE A 83 -4.59 -8.65 2.40
C PHE A 83 -5.89 -9.45 2.61
N SER A 84 -6.66 -9.13 3.65
CA SER A 84 -7.91 -9.83 3.96
C SER A 84 -9.00 -9.58 2.91
N SER A 85 -9.25 -8.31 2.53
CA SER A 85 -10.18 -8.00 1.44
C SER A 85 -9.72 -8.61 0.12
N PHE A 86 -8.42 -8.50 -0.20
CA PHE A 86 -7.84 -9.14 -1.38
C PHE A 86 -8.11 -10.66 -1.41
N SER A 87 -7.92 -11.35 -0.28
CA SER A 87 -8.16 -12.80 -0.19
C SER A 87 -9.63 -13.17 -0.33
N ASP A 88 -10.54 -12.40 0.27
CA ASP A 88 -11.98 -12.58 0.16
C ASP A 88 -12.48 -12.39 -1.29
N GLU A 89 -12.02 -11.34 -1.95
CA GLU A 89 -12.30 -11.07 -3.37
C GLU A 89 -11.78 -12.19 -4.27
N MET A 90 -10.59 -12.73 -3.99
CA MET A 90 -10.03 -13.88 -4.71
C MET A 90 -10.90 -15.13 -4.57
N VAL A 91 -11.38 -15.44 -3.36
CA VAL A 91 -12.30 -16.55 -3.12
C VAL A 91 -13.62 -16.34 -3.85
N THR A 92 -14.15 -15.11 -3.82
CA THR A 92 -15.39 -14.75 -4.53
C THR A 92 -15.27 -14.96 -6.04
N LEU A 93 -14.15 -14.54 -6.66
CA LEU A 93 -13.89 -14.77 -8.09
C LEU A 93 -13.86 -16.27 -8.43
N LEU A 94 -13.25 -17.11 -7.60
CA LEU A 94 -13.22 -18.56 -7.80
C LEU A 94 -14.63 -19.18 -7.65
N GLN A 95 -15.41 -18.75 -6.67
CA GLN A 95 -16.78 -19.25 -6.46
C GLN A 95 -17.71 -18.88 -7.61
N ASN A 96 -17.49 -17.73 -8.26
CA ASN A 96 -18.23 -17.28 -9.43
C ASN A 96 -17.77 -17.97 -10.74
N GLY A 97 -16.74 -18.81 -10.70
CA GLY A 97 -16.17 -19.46 -11.88
C GLY A 97 -15.23 -18.57 -12.71
N ASP A 98 -14.89 -17.37 -12.24
CA ASP A 98 -14.05 -16.39 -12.92
C ASP A 98 -12.54 -16.66 -12.70
N GLY A 99 -12.09 -17.89 -12.99
CA GLY A 99 -10.69 -18.31 -12.80
C GLY A 99 -9.66 -17.44 -13.57
N GLY A 100 -10.05 -16.93 -14.73
CA GLY A 100 -9.21 -16.02 -15.51
C GLY A 100 -9.00 -14.68 -14.80
N MET A 101 -10.07 -14.08 -14.25
CA MET A 101 -10.01 -12.84 -13.50
C MET A 101 -9.26 -13.04 -12.16
N PHE A 102 -9.47 -14.17 -11.50
CA PHE A 102 -8.69 -14.57 -10.32
C PHE A 102 -7.18 -14.52 -10.60
N ALA A 103 -6.72 -15.22 -11.65
CA ALA A 103 -5.30 -15.26 -12.00
C ALA A 103 -4.77 -13.88 -12.39
N PHE A 104 -5.52 -13.12 -13.17
CA PHE A 104 -5.19 -11.75 -13.57
C PHE A 104 -5.06 -10.81 -12.36
N TYR A 105 -6.03 -10.84 -11.45
CA TYR A 105 -6.03 -10.00 -10.24
C TYR A 105 -4.86 -10.36 -9.32
N MET A 106 -4.59 -11.65 -9.12
CA MET A 106 -3.47 -12.12 -8.31
C MET A 106 -2.13 -11.65 -8.87
N VAL A 107 -1.87 -11.92 -10.15
CA VAL A 107 -0.59 -11.58 -10.79
C VAL A 107 -0.38 -10.07 -10.84
N THR A 108 -1.38 -9.31 -11.26
CA THR A 108 -1.27 -7.85 -11.33
C THR A 108 -1.07 -7.23 -9.96
N SER A 109 -1.78 -7.69 -8.92
CA SER A 109 -1.60 -7.19 -7.56
C SER A 109 -0.19 -7.42 -7.03
N LEU A 110 0.40 -8.58 -7.27
CA LEU A 110 1.77 -8.89 -6.83
C LEU A 110 2.81 -8.09 -7.63
N VAL A 111 2.72 -8.10 -8.96
CA VAL A 111 3.70 -7.43 -9.83
C VAL A 111 3.66 -5.92 -9.62
N PHE A 112 2.48 -5.32 -9.69
CA PHE A 112 2.34 -3.87 -9.50
C PHE A 112 2.61 -3.45 -8.05
N GLY A 113 2.25 -4.26 -7.06
CA GLY A 113 2.57 -3.98 -5.66
C GLY A 113 4.08 -3.85 -5.43
N ILE A 114 4.86 -4.82 -5.92
CA ILE A 114 6.33 -4.79 -5.84
C ILE A 114 6.88 -3.59 -6.63
N ALA A 115 6.38 -3.36 -7.85
CA ALA A 115 6.81 -2.25 -8.69
C ALA A 115 6.53 -0.89 -8.03
N MET A 116 5.35 -0.70 -7.40
CA MET A 116 5.00 0.55 -6.72
C MET A 116 5.90 0.82 -5.52
N VAL A 117 6.25 -0.20 -4.72
CA VAL A 117 7.22 -0.03 -3.63
C VAL A 117 8.60 0.38 -4.19
N ALA A 118 9.07 -0.29 -5.24
CA ALA A 118 10.36 0.01 -5.86
C ALA A 118 10.38 1.43 -6.46
N LEU A 119 9.32 1.83 -7.17
CA LEU A 119 9.18 3.17 -7.74
C LEU A 119 9.14 4.24 -6.64
N GLY A 120 8.34 4.03 -5.58
CA GLY A 120 8.27 4.95 -4.45
C GLY A 120 9.65 5.16 -3.81
N ALA A 121 10.40 4.08 -3.60
CA ALA A 121 11.76 4.15 -3.05
C ALA A 121 12.73 4.85 -4.02
N ALA A 122 12.63 4.60 -5.32
CA ALA A 122 13.48 5.22 -6.35
C ALA A 122 13.24 6.73 -6.47
N CYS A 123 11.99 7.20 -6.36
CA CYS A 123 11.63 8.62 -6.43
C CYS A 123 12.35 9.48 -5.38
N ILE A 124 12.69 8.89 -4.22
CA ILE A 124 13.35 9.59 -3.11
C ILE A 124 14.87 9.36 -3.10
N ARG A 125 15.39 8.35 -3.80
CA ARG A 125 16.84 8.10 -3.89
C ARG A 125 17.53 9.28 -4.59
N LYS A 126 18.70 9.70 -4.04
CA LYS A 126 19.64 10.51 -4.83
C LYS A 126 20.07 9.70 -6.05
N PRO A 127 20.19 10.32 -7.25
CA PRO A 127 20.90 9.66 -8.33
C PRO A 127 22.29 9.28 -7.80
N ALA A 128 22.69 8.03 -8.03
CA ALA A 128 24.02 7.57 -7.70
C ALA A 128 25.01 8.57 -8.34
N ALA A 129 25.88 9.18 -7.54
CA ALA A 129 26.96 9.97 -8.07
C ALA A 129 27.75 9.02 -8.97
N THR A 130 27.77 9.30 -10.27
CA THR A 130 28.62 8.60 -11.22
C THR A 130 30.05 8.80 -10.70
N THR A 131 30.65 7.73 -10.18
CA THR A 131 32.07 7.73 -9.83
C THR A 131 32.81 7.89 -11.16
N GLN A 132 33.06 9.12 -11.54
CA GLN A 132 34.11 9.41 -12.54
C GLN A 132 35.42 9.03 -11.88
N ASN A 133 35.87 7.80 -12.14
CA ASN A 133 37.26 7.46 -12.01
C ASN A 133 37.99 8.13 -13.21
N ALA A 134 38.63 9.25 -12.93
CA ALA A 134 39.72 9.77 -13.75
C ALA A 134 41.03 9.15 -13.25
#